data_b97b0c84c90d58fa88bdcf7f2ec2ef9b
#
_entry.id   b97b0c84c90d58fa88bdcf7f2ec2ef9b
#
_cell.length_a   1.000
_cell.length_b   1.000
_cell.length_c   1.000
_cell.angle_alpha   90.00
_cell.angle_beta   90.00
_cell.angle_gamma   90.00
#
_symmetry.space_group_name_H-M   'P 1'
#
loop_
_entity.id
_entity.type
_entity.pdbx_description
1 polymer ?
#
loop_
_entity_poly.entity_id
_entity_poly.type
_entity_poly.pdbx_seq_one_letter_code
_entity_poly.pdbx_strand_id
1 'polypeptide(L)' 'MINPAAAMKVMKAKNQFVANHPKFAAFFRNVLTGGVQEGTVIEITVTRPGEEPMTTNMRVQQSDIELFQSLRDLKN' A
#
# COMPACT_ATOMS: atom_id res chain seq x y z
N MET A 1 -21.27 -0.74 -3.44
CA MET A 1 -21.01 0.31 -4.45
C MET A 1 -20.51 1.56 -3.77
N ILE A 2 -19.47 2.16 -4.31
CA ILE A 2 -18.87 3.35 -3.71
C ILE A 2 -19.62 4.60 -4.15
N ASN A 3 -20.01 5.40 -3.18
CA ASN A 3 -20.64 6.70 -3.41
C ASN A 3 -19.62 7.64 -4.11
N PRO A 4 -20.01 8.40 -5.16
CA PRO A 4 -19.07 9.31 -5.81
C PRO A 4 -18.39 10.29 -4.87
N ALA A 5 -19.11 10.81 -3.88
CA ALA A 5 -18.51 11.72 -2.92
C ALA A 5 -17.43 11.01 -2.08
N ALA A 6 -17.67 9.75 -1.70
CA ALA A 6 -16.69 8.97 -0.95
C ALA A 6 -15.46 8.68 -1.81
N ALA A 7 -15.67 8.38 -3.10
CA ALA A 7 -14.58 8.14 -4.03
C ALA A 7 -13.69 9.38 -4.17
N MET A 8 -14.31 10.56 -4.24
CA MET A 8 -13.55 11.81 -4.34
C MET A 8 -12.72 12.07 -3.09
N LYS A 9 -13.27 11.76 -1.91
CA LYS A 9 -12.54 11.93 -0.65
C LYS A 9 -11.32 11.00 -0.61
N VAL A 10 -11.48 9.78 -1.08
CA VAL A 10 -10.37 8.82 -1.11
C VAL A 10 -9.28 9.30 -2.06
N MET A 11 -9.67 9.82 -3.23
CA MET A 11 -8.71 10.35 -4.19
C MET A 11 -7.95 11.54 -3.62
N LYS A 12 -8.66 12.44 -2.94
CA LYS A 12 -8.01 13.58 -2.31
C LYS A 12 -7.01 13.14 -1.25
N ALA A 13 -7.40 12.18 -0.43
CA ALA A 13 -6.52 11.66 0.61
C ALA A 13 -5.29 11.01 -0.01
N LYS A 14 -5.47 10.24 -1.07
CA LYS A 14 -4.36 9.61 -1.77
C LYS A 14 -3.40 10.66 -2.31
N ASN A 15 -3.93 11.69 -2.98
CA ASN A 15 -3.09 12.73 -3.57
C ASN A 15 -2.32 13.49 -2.50
N GLN A 16 -2.96 13.76 -1.36
CA GLN A 16 -2.32 14.41 -0.24
C GLN A 16 -1.19 13.55 0.31
N PHE A 17 -1.45 12.27 0.47
CA PHE A 17 -0.45 11.33 0.98
C PHE A 17 0.76 11.25 0.04
N VAL A 18 0.51 11.16 -1.26
CA VAL A 18 1.57 11.09 -2.26
C VAL A 18 2.41 12.37 -2.24
N ALA A 19 1.74 13.53 -2.10
CA ALA A 19 2.45 14.80 -2.03
C ALA A 19 3.32 14.89 -0.79
N ASN A 20 2.84 14.37 0.34
CA ASN A 20 3.59 14.38 1.59
C ASN A 20 4.73 13.38 1.60
N HIS A 21 4.58 12.27 0.87
CA HIS A 21 5.54 11.16 0.94
C HIS A 21 5.89 10.63 -0.44
N PRO A 22 6.52 11.47 -1.28
CA PRO A 22 6.80 11.07 -2.67
C PRO A 22 7.76 9.88 -2.77
N LYS A 23 8.71 9.76 -1.85
CA LYS A 23 9.64 8.63 -1.88
C LYS A 23 8.95 7.33 -1.57
N PHE A 24 8.05 7.35 -0.58
CA PHE A 24 7.30 6.16 -0.24
C PHE A 24 6.37 5.77 -1.39
N ALA A 25 5.71 6.74 -2.00
CA ALA A 25 4.79 6.49 -3.11
C ALA A 25 5.53 5.86 -4.28
N ALA A 26 6.72 6.36 -4.61
CA ALA A 26 7.54 5.78 -5.68
C ALA A 26 7.98 4.36 -5.35
N PHE A 27 8.41 4.14 -4.13
CA PHE A 27 8.80 2.82 -3.66
C PHE A 27 7.64 1.83 -3.79
N PHE A 28 6.48 2.23 -3.31
CA PHE A 28 5.30 1.38 -3.34
C PHE A 28 4.89 1.04 -4.76
N ARG A 29 4.94 2.03 -5.65
CA ARG A 29 4.63 1.82 -7.06
C ARG A 29 5.59 0.83 -7.70
N ASN A 30 6.89 0.96 -7.42
CA ASN A 30 7.89 0.04 -7.96
C ASN A 30 7.66 -1.38 -7.49
N VAL A 31 7.32 -1.55 -6.23
CA VAL A 31 7.05 -2.87 -5.67
C VAL A 31 5.84 -3.50 -6.37
N LEU A 32 4.77 -2.71 -6.57
CA LEU A 32 3.56 -3.23 -7.19
C LEU A 32 3.75 -3.54 -8.67
N THR A 33 4.44 -2.66 -9.41
CA THR A 33 4.63 -2.86 -10.85
C THR A 33 5.65 -3.95 -11.15
N GLY A 34 6.62 -4.13 -10.28
CA GLY A 34 7.59 -5.20 -10.42
C GLY A 34 7.03 -6.58 -10.13
N GLY A 35 5.83 -6.61 -9.59
CA GLY A 35 5.17 -7.86 -9.24
C GLY A 35 5.64 -8.39 -7.90
N VAL A 36 4.67 -8.69 -7.06
CA VAL A 36 4.94 -9.28 -5.75
C VAL A 36 4.69 -10.77 -5.86
N GLN A 37 5.70 -11.56 -5.56
CA GLN A 37 5.61 -13.01 -5.66
C GLN A 37 5.25 -13.62 -4.32
N GLU A 38 4.67 -14.82 -4.37
CA GLU A 38 4.41 -15.58 -3.16
C GLU A 38 5.74 -15.84 -2.45
N GLY A 39 5.73 -15.67 -1.13
CA GLY A 39 6.95 -15.84 -0.35
C GLY A 39 7.74 -14.56 -0.14
N THR A 40 7.34 -13.46 -0.79
CA THR A 40 7.95 -12.16 -0.55
C THR A 40 7.73 -11.75 0.91
N VAL A 41 8.77 -11.27 1.55
CA VAL A 41 8.67 -10.79 2.93
C VAL A 41 8.61 -9.27 2.92
N ILE A 42 7.60 -8.73 3.58
CA ILE A 42 7.45 -7.29 3.76
C ILE A 42 7.69 -6.99 5.23
N GLU A 43 8.68 -6.15 5.50
CA GLU A 43 9.02 -5.76 6.86
C GLU A 43 8.70 -4.30 7.07
N ILE A 44 8.01 -4.00 8.17
CA ILE A 44 7.60 -2.64 8.48
C ILE A 44 8.10 -2.28 9.86
N THR A 45 8.80 -1.16 9.95
CA THR A 45 9.28 -0.63 11.23
C THR A 45 8.63 0.72 11.46
N VAL A 46 8.03 0.89 12.63
CA VAL A 46 7.42 2.16 13.03
C VAL A 46 8.14 2.67 14.26
N THR A 47 8.63 3.90 14.16
CA THR A 47 9.30 4.55 15.28
C THR A 47 8.54 5.81 15.65
N ARG A 48 7.94 5.83 16.83
CA ARG A 48 7.27 7.02 17.34
C ARG A 48 8.28 7.91 18.05
N PRO A 49 8.04 9.22 18.09
CA PRO A 49 8.96 10.11 18.79
C PRO A 49 9.13 9.68 20.25
N GLY A 50 10.38 9.51 20.67
CA GLY A 50 10.69 9.15 22.05
C GLY A 50 10.44 7.71 22.43
N GLU A 51 10.04 6.85 21.49
CA GLU A 51 9.78 5.44 21.76
C GLU A 51 10.71 4.56 20.96
N GLU A 52 10.82 3.32 21.39
CA GLU A 52 11.63 2.35 20.67
C GLU A 52 10.92 1.87 19.42
N PRO A 53 11.68 1.50 18.38
CA PRO A 53 11.07 1.01 17.13
C PRO A 53 10.29 -0.28 17.35
N MET A 54 9.18 -0.39 16.65
CA MET A 54 8.39 -1.62 16.61
C MET A 54 8.45 -2.15 15.19
N THR A 55 8.82 -3.41 15.04
CA THR A 55 8.95 -4.04 13.74
C THR A 55 8.04 -5.25 13.65
N THR A 56 7.36 -5.35 12.51
CA THR A 56 6.62 -6.56 12.16
C THR A 56 6.98 -6.98 10.76
N ASN A 57 6.68 -8.22 10.43
CA ASN A 57 6.86 -8.67 9.06
C ASN A 57 5.69 -9.53 8.64
N MET A 58 5.51 -9.65 7.35
CA MET A 58 4.50 -10.54 6.80
C MET A 58 5.06 -11.19 5.54
N ARG A 59 4.63 -12.42 5.33
CA ARG A 59 4.98 -13.15 4.12
C ARG A 59 3.79 -13.14 3.19
N VAL A 60 4.01 -12.69 1.96
CA VAL A 60 2.95 -12.61 0.97
C VAL A 60 2.50 -14.02 0.58
N GLN A 61 1.20 -14.26 0.66
CA GLN A 61 0.60 -15.52 0.28
C GLN A 61 -0.08 -15.38 -1.08
N GLN A 62 -0.36 -16.51 -1.70
CA GLN A 62 -1.04 -16.48 -2.99
C GLN A 62 -2.38 -15.75 -2.91
N SER A 63 -3.11 -15.94 -1.82
CA SER A 63 -4.38 -15.24 -1.64
C SER A 63 -4.21 -13.73 -1.56
N ASP A 64 -3.08 -13.26 -1.05
CA ASP A 64 -2.80 -11.82 -1.01
C ASP A 64 -2.60 -11.28 -2.42
N ILE A 65 -1.93 -12.05 -3.26
CA ILE A 65 -1.69 -11.65 -4.65
C ILE A 65 -3.01 -11.53 -5.39
N GLU A 66 -3.90 -12.50 -5.20
CA GLU A 66 -5.23 -12.47 -5.80
C GLU A 66 -6.03 -11.26 -5.33
N LEU A 67 -5.89 -10.91 -4.06
CA LEU A 67 -6.55 -9.74 -3.51
C LEU A 67 -6.06 -8.46 -4.18
N PHE A 68 -4.75 -8.31 -4.34
CA PHE A 68 -4.18 -7.15 -5.02
C PHE A 68 -4.64 -7.06 -6.46
N GLN A 69 -4.72 -8.18 -7.15
CA GLN A 69 -5.21 -8.21 -8.52
C GLN A 69 -6.66 -7.76 -8.61
N SER A 70 -7.48 -8.19 -7.65
CA SER A 70 -8.88 -7.77 -7.59
C SER A 70 -8.99 -6.26 -7.40
N LEU A 71 -8.15 -5.68 -6.55
CA LEU A 71 -8.15 -4.24 -6.33
C LEU A 71 -7.75 -3.48 -7.57
N ARG A 72 -6.79 -4.02 -8.32
CA ARG A 72 -6.32 -3.42 -9.55
C ARG A 72 -7.41 -3.42 -10.62
N ASP A 73 -8.20 -4.50 -10.67
CA ASP A 73 -9.26 -4.64 -11.64
C ASP A 73 -10.38 -3.62 -11.43
N LEU A 74 -10.53 -3.11 -10.20
CA LEU A 74 -11.54 -2.11 -9.90
C LEU A 74 -11.29 -0.77 -10.58
N LYS A 75 -10.10 -0.55 -11.10
CA LYS A 75 -9.75 0.70 -11.75
C LYS A 75 -10.38 0.88 -13.12
N ASN A 76 -10.86 -0.18 -13.69
CA ASN A 76 -11.42 -0.13 -15.06
C ASN A 76 -12.90 0.14 -15.08
#